data_5bea5b7a9830b8cc56f5e20e7142f00a
#
_entry.id   5bea5b7a9830b8cc56f5e20e7142f00a
#
_cell.length_a   1.000
_cell.length_b   1.000
_cell.length_c   1.000
_cell.angle_alpha   90.00
_cell.angle_beta   90.00
_cell.angle_gamma   90.00
#
_symmetry.space_group_name_H-M   'P 1'
#
loop_
_entity.id
_entity.type
_entity.pdbx_description
1 polymer ?
#
loop_
_entity_poly.entity_id
_entity_poly.type
_entity_poly.pdbx_seq_one_letter_code
_entity_poly.pdbx_strand_id
1 'polypeptide(L)'
;IYPLMSDIEISINNLSKTYDNGFNALKTINLEIKKGEIFAMLGPNGAGKTTLISIVCGIVKPSSGKVTVDGYDIIDDYRETRSRIGLVPQELTLESFETVFNNVSYSRGLYGKKNNPEHIEKILKQLSLWDKKDQRLRQLSGGMKRRVLIAKALSHEPSILFLDEPTAGVDVELRQDMWKVVEDLRKTGVTIILTTHYIEEAEAIADRVGVINQGEIIVVDQTKELLKKMGHKKLTVELQEKVNEIPKSLAQYNLSLVNDKMALDYTYNVQAKQTGITTLLQDIKDAGLKLKDLKTEQSTLEKIFVSLVKEKNEN
;
A
#
# COMPACT_ATOMS: atom_id res chain seq x y z
N ILE A 1 16.94 -34.47 2.32
CA ILE A 1 16.61 -33.41 1.36
C ILE A 1 15.62 -32.52 2.07
N TYR A 2 16.08 -31.39 2.64
CA TYR A 2 15.18 -30.37 3.18
C TYR A 2 14.41 -29.79 1.99
N PRO A 3 13.06 -29.68 2.03
CA PRO A 3 12.34 -28.95 1.01
C PRO A 3 12.87 -27.50 1.01
N LEU A 4 13.19 -26.96 -0.16
CA LEU A 4 13.47 -25.55 -0.33
C LEU A 4 12.33 -24.80 0.37
N MET A 5 12.65 -24.04 1.43
CA MET A 5 11.66 -23.21 2.10
C MET A 5 11.10 -22.27 1.02
N SER A 6 9.80 -22.37 0.78
CA SER A 6 9.10 -21.49 -0.16
C SER A 6 9.30 -20.04 0.29
N ASP A 7 9.76 -19.17 -0.61
CA ASP A 7 9.81 -17.72 -0.35
C ASP A 7 8.41 -17.11 -0.18
N ILE A 8 7.35 -17.92 -0.37
CA ILE A 8 5.96 -17.47 -0.27
C ILE A 8 5.48 -17.64 1.16
N GLU A 9 5.05 -16.53 1.76
CA GLU A 9 4.44 -16.47 3.09
C GLU A 9 2.94 -16.72 3.04
N ILE A 10 2.25 -16.10 2.06
CA ILE A 10 0.80 -16.25 1.86
C ILE A 10 0.57 -16.64 0.41
N SER A 11 -0.22 -17.71 0.21
CA SER A 11 -0.67 -18.14 -1.11
C SER A 11 -2.20 -18.18 -1.15
N ILE A 12 -2.78 -17.47 -2.10
CA ILE A 12 -4.22 -17.36 -2.34
C ILE A 12 -4.51 -17.91 -3.74
N ASN A 13 -5.34 -18.94 -3.82
CA ASN A 13 -5.64 -19.62 -5.07
C ASN A 13 -7.14 -19.66 -5.32
N ASN A 14 -7.59 -19.05 -6.41
CA ASN A 14 -8.98 -19.02 -6.89
C ASN A 14 -9.99 -18.62 -5.80
N LEU A 15 -9.61 -17.69 -4.94
CA LEU A 15 -10.42 -17.26 -3.82
C LEU A 15 -11.61 -16.44 -4.28
N SER A 16 -12.82 -16.82 -3.84
CA SER A 16 -14.05 -16.05 -4.07
C SER A 16 -14.83 -15.88 -2.77
N LYS A 17 -15.59 -14.78 -2.71
CA LYS A 17 -16.51 -14.51 -1.61
C LYS A 17 -17.79 -13.86 -2.09
N THR A 18 -18.89 -14.56 -1.88
CA THR A 18 -20.25 -14.03 -2.03
C THR A 18 -20.91 -14.04 -0.65
N TYR A 19 -21.50 -12.93 -0.24
CA TYR A 19 -22.26 -12.82 0.99
C TYR A 19 -23.73 -13.28 0.80
N ASP A 20 -24.43 -13.56 1.89
CA ASP A 20 -25.80 -14.10 1.87
C ASP A 20 -26.81 -13.18 1.15
N ASN A 21 -26.55 -11.90 1.09
CA ASN A 21 -27.33 -10.91 0.33
C ASN A 21 -27.05 -10.91 -1.19
N GLY A 22 -26.24 -11.86 -1.70
CA GLY A 22 -25.86 -11.97 -3.08
C GLY A 22 -24.70 -11.04 -3.53
N PHE A 23 -24.18 -10.22 -2.62
CA PHE A 23 -23.03 -9.35 -2.94
C PHE A 23 -21.75 -10.15 -3.15
N ASN A 24 -21.19 -10.07 -4.35
CA ASN A 24 -19.95 -10.74 -4.73
C ASN A 24 -18.75 -9.84 -4.42
N ALA A 25 -18.17 -10.01 -3.23
CA ALA A 25 -17.10 -9.17 -2.72
C ALA A 25 -15.71 -9.51 -3.29
N LEU A 26 -15.46 -10.79 -3.62
CA LEU A 26 -14.21 -11.25 -4.25
C LEU A 26 -14.53 -12.25 -5.38
N LYS A 27 -13.84 -12.08 -6.51
CA LYS A 27 -14.06 -12.85 -7.75
C LYS A 27 -12.75 -13.47 -8.21
N THR A 28 -12.53 -14.73 -7.83
CA THR A 28 -11.39 -15.54 -8.31
C THR A 28 -10.02 -14.87 -8.09
N ILE A 29 -9.72 -14.48 -6.85
CA ILE A 29 -8.45 -13.87 -6.47
C ILE A 29 -7.35 -14.90 -6.49
N ASN A 30 -6.23 -14.58 -7.17
CA ASN A 30 -4.97 -15.29 -7.10
C ASN A 30 -3.88 -14.30 -6.67
N LEU A 31 -3.16 -14.61 -5.59
CA LEU A 31 -2.14 -13.71 -5.03
C LEU A 31 -1.12 -14.50 -4.22
N GLU A 32 0.15 -14.19 -4.42
CA GLU A 32 1.25 -14.68 -3.59
C GLU A 32 1.98 -13.51 -2.95
N ILE A 33 2.23 -13.61 -1.64
CA ILE A 33 2.99 -12.62 -0.86
C ILE A 33 4.25 -13.29 -0.35
N LYS A 34 5.40 -12.62 -0.52
CA LYS A 34 6.72 -13.15 -0.17
C LYS A 34 7.08 -12.83 1.28
N LYS A 35 7.94 -13.66 1.86
CA LYS A 35 8.47 -13.45 3.21
C LYS A 35 9.27 -12.14 3.29
N GLY A 36 9.01 -11.35 4.35
CA GLY A 36 9.74 -10.13 4.66
C GLY A 36 9.50 -8.96 3.72
N GLU A 37 8.54 -9.04 2.77
CA GLU A 37 8.17 -7.90 1.93
C GLU A 37 7.13 -7.00 2.61
N ILE A 38 7.10 -5.74 2.19
CA ILE A 38 5.96 -4.86 2.39
C ILE A 38 5.10 -4.91 1.13
N PHE A 39 3.91 -5.48 1.26
CA PHE A 39 2.93 -5.56 0.17
C PHE A 39 1.79 -4.58 0.42
N ALA A 40 1.56 -3.66 -0.52
CA ALA A 40 0.43 -2.71 -0.45
C ALA A 40 -0.71 -3.16 -1.37
N MET A 41 -1.91 -3.28 -0.81
CA MET A 41 -3.15 -3.51 -1.56
C MET A 41 -3.87 -2.17 -1.77
N LEU A 42 -3.87 -1.69 -3.00
CA LEU A 42 -4.52 -0.46 -3.42
C LEU A 42 -5.89 -0.74 -4.02
N GLY A 43 -6.86 0.11 -3.74
CA GLY A 43 -8.20 0.03 -4.34
C GLY A 43 -9.17 1.01 -3.72
N PRO A 44 -10.25 1.37 -4.42
CA PRO A 44 -11.30 2.23 -3.87
C PRO A 44 -12.02 1.56 -2.69
N ASN A 45 -12.82 2.34 -1.98
CA ASN A 45 -13.71 1.79 -0.96
C ASN A 45 -14.69 0.81 -1.59
N GLY A 46 -14.91 -0.34 -0.92
CA GLY A 46 -15.75 -1.41 -1.46
C GLY A 46 -15.08 -2.32 -2.50
N ALA A 47 -13.80 -2.11 -2.84
CA ALA A 47 -13.10 -2.95 -3.81
C ALA A 47 -12.85 -4.40 -3.35
N GLY A 48 -13.03 -4.72 -2.06
CA GLY A 48 -12.81 -6.06 -1.50
C GLY A 48 -11.59 -6.18 -0.59
N LYS A 49 -10.82 -5.12 -0.33
CA LYS A 49 -9.58 -5.12 0.48
C LYS A 49 -9.79 -5.71 1.88
N THR A 50 -10.71 -5.14 2.65
CA THR A 50 -11.03 -5.61 4.02
C THR A 50 -11.61 -7.01 4.03
N THR A 51 -12.39 -7.42 3.01
CA THR A 51 -12.89 -8.78 2.87
C THR A 51 -11.75 -9.78 2.66
N LEU A 52 -10.79 -9.43 1.80
CA LEU A 52 -9.61 -10.27 1.55
C LEU A 52 -8.79 -10.46 2.83
N ILE A 53 -8.45 -9.38 3.53
CA ILE A 53 -7.76 -9.43 4.83
C ILE A 53 -8.54 -10.29 5.83
N SER A 54 -9.84 -10.07 5.96
CA SER A 54 -10.69 -10.80 6.91
C SER A 54 -10.72 -12.30 6.64
N ILE A 55 -10.64 -12.72 5.38
CA ILE A 55 -10.56 -14.14 5.02
C ILE A 55 -9.18 -14.70 5.39
N VAL A 56 -8.08 -14.04 5.02
CA VAL A 56 -6.72 -14.51 5.33
C VAL A 56 -6.51 -14.59 6.85
N CYS A 57 -7.04 -13.63 7.61
CA CYS A 57 -7.00 -13.62 9.08
C CYS A 57 -7.97 -14.63 9.73
N GLY A 58 -8.75 -15.37 8.93
CA GLY A 58 -9.71 -16.38 9.43
C GLY A 58 -10.93 -15.80 10.16
N ILE A 59 -11.29 -14.53 9.91
CA ILE A 59 -12.48 -13.88 10.48
C ILE A 59 -13.71 -14.20 9.64
N VAL A 60 -13.56 -14.20 8.31
CA VAL A 60 -14.61 -14.49 7.33
C VAL A 60 -14.27 -15.78 6.57
N LYS A 61 -15.22 -16.68 6.42
CA LYS A 61 -15.02 -17.89 5.59
C LYS A 61 -15.12 -17.54 4.10
N PRO A 62 -14.24 -18.07 3.25
CA PRO A 62 -14.36 -17.94 1.80
C PRO A 62 -15.60 -18.71 1.30
N SER A 63 -16.10 -18.33 0.12
CA SER A 63 -17.13 -19.13 -0.59
C SER A 63 -16.50 -20.24 -1.39
N SER A 64 -15.31 -20.00 -1.98
CA SER A 64 -14.51 -21.02 -2.69
C SER A 64 -13.05 -20.59 -2.75
N GLY A 65 -12.19 -21.50 -3.21
CA GLY A 65 -10.76 -21.30 -3.30
C GLY A 65 -10.00 -21.76 -2.06
N LYS A 66 -8.68 -21.58 -2.07
CA LYS A 66 -7.78 -22.01 -1.02
C LYS A 66 -6.82 -20.89 -0.63
N VAL A 67 -6.58 -20.73 0.68
CA VAL A 67 -5.60 -19.81 1.22
C VAL A 67 -4.69 -20.54 2.19
N THR A 68 -3.39 -20.36 2.03
CA THR A 68 -2.39 -20.88 2.96
C THR A 68 -1.50 -19.78 3.49
N VAL A 69 -1.09 -19.90 4.74
CA VAL A 69 -0.16 -19.00 5.45
C VAL A 69 0.99 -19.84 5.96
N ASP A 70 2.20 -19.58 5.48
CA ASP A 70 3.41 -20.38 5.76
C ASP A 70 3.19 -21.89 5.52
N GLY A 71 2.42 -22.22 4.47
CA GLY A 71 2.04 -23.58 4.09
C GLY A 71 0.84 -24.17 4.83
N TYR A 72 0.35 -23.56 5.90
CA TYR A 72 -0.81 -23.98 6.68
C TYR A 72 -2.12 -23.46 6.08
N ASP A 73 -3.13 -24.32 6.02
CA ASP A 73 -4.46 -23.92 5.53
C ASP A 73 -5.20 -23.05 6.56
N ILE A 74 -5.82 -21.95 6.12
CA ILE A 74 -6.51 -21.01 7.04
C ILE A 74 -7.76 -21.60 7.71
N ILE A 75 -8.31 -22.69 7.19
CA ILE A 75 -9.52 -23.34 7.71
C ILE A 75 -9.13 -24.56 8.55
N ASP A 76 -8.35 -25.46 7.98
CA ASP A 76 -7.99 -26.72 8.63
C ASP A 76 -6.95 -26.52 9.73
N ASP A 77 -5.96 -25.64 9.50
CA ASP A 77 -4.87 -25.33 10.42
C ASP A 77 -5.04 -23.92 11.06
N TYR A 78 -6.26 -23.49 11.33
CA TYR A 78 -6.57 -22.09 11.74
C TYR A 78 -5.81 -21.62 12.98
N ARG A 79 -5.43 -22.50 13.90
CA ARG A 79 -4.65 -22.12 15.10
C ARG A 79 -3.22 -21.73 14.73
N GLU A 80 -2.61 -22.50 13.82
CA GLU A 80 -1.27 -22.25 13.32
C GLU A 80 -1.22 -20.97 12.51
N THR A 81 -2.17 -20.76 11.61
CA THR A 81 -2.23 -19.55 10.79
C THR A 81 -2.47 -18.31 11.62
N ARG A 82 -3.43 -18.33 12.55
CA ARG A 82 -3.71 -17.19 13.43
C ARG A 82 -2.57 -16.86 14.39
N SER A 83 -1.79 -17.86 14.83
CA SER A 83 -0.62 -17.62 15.67
C SER A 83 0.50 -16.86 14.96
N ARG A 84 0.51 -16.90 13.61
CA ARG A 84 1.48 -16.21 12.75
C ARG A 84 1.03 -14.83 12.28
N ILE A 85 -0.24 -14.48 12.49
CA ILE A 85 -0.84 -13.25 11.98
C ILE A 85 -1.12 -12.28 13.11
N GLY A 86 -0.62 -11.06 12.99
CA GLY A 86 -1.09 -9.89 13.71
C GLY A 86 -2.00 -9.05 12.81
N LEU A 87 -3.12 -8.58 13.35
CA LEU A 87 -4.06 -7.73 12.62
C LEU A 87 -4.27 -6.40 13.35
N VAL A 88 -4.09 -5.31 12.63
CA VAL A 88 -4.45 -3.96 13.06
C VAL A 88 -5.66 -3.51 12.22
N PRO A 89 -6.86 -3.47 12.79
CA PRO A 89 -8.05 -3.05 12.06
C PRO A 89 -8.06 -1.54 11.81
N GLN A 90 -8.89 -1.11 10.86
CA GLN A 90 -9.10 0.30 10.55
C GLN A 90 -9.66 1.07 11.77
N GLU A 91 -10.61 0.48 12.49
CA GLU A 91 -11.23 1.12 13.65
C GLU A 91 -10.37 1.00 14.91
N LEU A 92 -10.36 2.07 15.73
CA LEU A 92 -9.63 2.13 16.99
C LEU A 92 -10.46 1.50 18.15
N THR A 93 -10.63 0.19 18.12
CA THR A 93 -11.29 -0.55 19.20
C THR A 93 -10.29 -0.92 20.29
N LEU A 94 -10.26 -0.17 21.38
CA LEU A 94 -9.38 -0.37 22.53
C LEU A 94 -10.14 -0.28 23.86
N GLU A 95 -9.76 -1.13 24.81
CA GLU A 95 -10.22 -1.11 26.21
C GLU A 95 -9.73 0.17 26.91
N SER A 96 -10.56 1.19 26.94
CA SER A 96 -10.20 2.57 27.30
C SER A 96 -9.70 2.75 28.74
N PHE A 97 -10.04 1.84 29.67
CA PHE A 97 -9.74 1.95 31.09
C PHE A 97 -8.43 1.29 31.49
N GLU A 98 -7.90 0.38 30.68
CA GLU A 98 -6.63 -0.31 30.94
C GLU A 98 -5.43 0.54 30.57
N THR A 99 -4.26 0.20 31.17
CA THR A 99 -2.98 0.80 30.82
C THR A 99 -2.47 0.23 29.49
N VAL A 100 -1.53 0.94 28.86
CA VAL A 100 -0.86 0.48 27.63
C VAL A 100 -0.22 -0.89 27.85
N PHE A 101 0.57 -1.04 28.93
CA PHE A 101 1.29 -2.28 29.23
C PHE A 101 0.34 -3.45 29.45
N ASN A 102 -0.70 -3.28 30.27
CA ASN A 102 -1.67 -4.32 30.56
C ASN A 102 -2.43 -4.75 29.30
N ASN A 103 -2.81 -3.80 28.45
CA ASN A 103 -3.57 -4.08 27.23
C ASN A 103 -2.76 -4.94 26.26
N VAL A 104 -1.47 -4.63 26.08
CA VAL A 104 -0.56 -5.39 25.22
C VAL A 104 -0.25 -6.76 25.81
N SER A 105 0.01 -6.83 27.13
CA SER A 105 0.26 -8.10 27.84
C SER A 105 -0.95 -9.03 27.80
N TYR A 106 -2.15 -8.49 27.99
CA TYR A 106 -3.39 -9.26 27.90
C TYR A 106 -3.59 -9.83 26.49
N SER A 107 -3.33 -9.03 25.46
CA SER A 107 -3.39 -9.50 24.07
C SER A 107 -2.48 -10.70 23.82
N ARG A 108 -1.27 -10.71 24.35
CA ARG A 108 -0.34 -11.86 24.29
C ARG A 108 -0.96 -13.11 24.92
N GLY A 109 -1.61 -12.95 26.07
CA GLY A 109 -2.28 -14.06 26.77
C GLY A 109 -3.42 -14.69 25.99
N LEU A 110 -4.18 -13.91 25.21
CA LEU A 110 -5.26 -14.40 24.35
C LEU A 110 -4.76 -15.37 23.26
N TYR A 111 -3.50 -15.24 22.83
CA TYR A 111 -2.85 -16.17 21.90
C TYR A 111 -2.19 -17.37 22.61
N GLY A 112 -2.44 -17.56 23.92
CA GLY A 112 -1.86 -18.67 24.70
C GLY A 112 -0.35 -18.54 24.94
N LYS A 113 0.25 -17.38 24.69
CA LYS A 113 1.69 -17.16 24.92
C LYS A 113 1.94 -16.85 26.40
N LYS A 114 3.00 -17.41 26.94
CA LYS A 114 3.45 -17.11 28.31
C LYS A 114 3.74 -15.61 28.47
N ASN A 115 3.52 -15.10 29.67
CA ASN A 115 3.87 -13.71 30.00
C ASN A 115 5.38 -13.48 29.74
N ASN A 116 5.69 -12.40 29.02
CA ASN A 116 7.06 -12.01 28.69
C ASN A 116 7.17 -10.46 28.74
N PRO A 117 7.39 -9.89 29.94
CA PRO A 117 7.49 -8.45 30.12
C PRO A 117 8.61 -7.81 29.30
N GLU A 118 9.74 -8.51 29.12
CA GLU A 118 10.88 -8.02 28.33
C GLU A 118 10.51 -7.86 26.84
N HIS A 119 9.77 -8.81 26.30
CA HIS A 119 9.27 -8.71 24.93
C HIS A 119 8.28 -7.54 24.77
N ILE A 120 7.35 -7.36 25.73
CA ILE A 120 6.41 -6.24 25.71
C ILE A 120 7.17 -4.91 25.84
N GLU A 121 8.17 -4.81 26.71
CA GLU A 121 9.03 -3.62 26.83
C GLU A 121 9.71 -3.30 25.48
N LYS A 122 10.29 -4.32 24.82
CA LYS A 122 10.94 -4.16 23.52
C LYS A 122 9.97 -3.59 22.48
N ILE A 123 8.77 -4.15 22.36
CA ILE A 123 7.74 -3.66 21.43
C ILE A 123 7.35 -2.21 21.77
N LEU A 124 7.07 -1.91 23.04
CA LEU A 124 6.65 -0.56 23.44
C LEU A 124 7.76 0.48 23.21
N LYS A 125 9.04 0.10 23.36
CA LYS A 125 10.18 0.96 23.00
C LYS A 125 10.26 1.20 21.50
N GLN A 126 10.14 0.17 20.67
CA GLN A 126 10.13 0.28 19.21
C GLN A 126 9.02 1.20 18.70
N LEU A 127 7.89 1.19 19.39
CA LEU A 127 6.71 2.01 19.03
C LEU A 127 6.68 3.37 19.73
N SER A 128 7.75 3.75 20.47
CA SER A 128 7.83 4.99 21.25
C SER A 128 6.67 5.16 22.25
N LEU A 129 6.28 4.06 22.90
CA LEU A 129 5.20 4.00 23.88
C LEU A 129 5.66 3.65 25.29
N TRP A 130 6.96 3.35 25.48
CA TRP A 130 7.46 2.89 26.78
C TRP A 130 7.23 3.89 27.91
N ASP A 131 7.47 5.18 27.67
CA ASP A 131 7.24 6.26 28.63
C ASP A 131 5.75 6.45 28.98
N LYS A 132 4.87 5.84 28.21
CA LYS A 132 3.41 5.89 28.37
C LYS A 132 2.83 4.56 28.86
N LYS A 133 3.66 3.57 29.19
CA LYS A 133 3.24 2.19 29.53
C LYS A 133 2.19 2.10 30.63
N ASP A 134 2.26 3.01 31.61
CA ASP A 134 1.35 3.06 32.76
C ASP A 134 0.15 4.00 32.56
N GLN A 135 0.10 4.72 31.41
CA GLN A 135 -1.02 5.58 31.09
C GLN A 135 -2.23 4.77 30.60
N ARG A 136 -3.43 5.23 30.98
CA ARG A 136 -4.68 4.64 30.47
C ARG A 136 -4.91 5.02 29.02
N LEU A 137 -5.46 4.09 28.23
CA LEU A 137 -5.62 4.29 26.78
C LEU A 137 -6.50 5.49 26.43
N ARG A 138 -7.46 5.85 27.26
CA ARG A 138 -8.30 7.05 27.09
C ARG A 138 -7.53 8.36 27.05
N GLN A 139 -6.34 8.40 27.66
CA GLN A 139 -5.48 9.58 27.77
C GLN A 139 -4.55 9.77 26.57
N LEU A 140 -4.49 8.79 25.69
CA LEU A 140 -3.60 8.80 24.53
C LEU A 140 -4.22 9.53 23.34
N SER A 141 -3.35 10.15 22.52
CA SER A 141 -3.75 10.68 21.20
C SER A 141 -4.16 9.57 20.25
N GLY A 142 -4.85 9.92 19.16
CA GLY A 142 -5.25 8.95 18.13
C GLY A 142 -4.07 8.17 17.54
N GLY A 143 -2.96 8.85 17.23
CA GLY A 143 -1.74 8.22 16.74
C GLY A 143 -1.11 7.27 17.77
N MET A 144 -1.07 7.64 19.06
CA MET A 144 -0.60 6.74 20.12
C MET A 144 -1.51 5.52 20.26
N LYS A 145 -2.82 5.67 20.20
CA LYS A 145 -3.78 4.55 20.21
C LYS A 145 -3.52 3.60 19.03
N ARG A 146 -3.23 4.13 17.84
CA ARG A 146 -2.87 3.31 16.66
C ARG A 146 -1.60 2.50 16.90
N ARG A 147 -0.57 3.12 17.49
CA ARG A 147 0.65 2.41 17.88
C ARG A 147 0.39 1.32 18.93
N VAL A 148 -0.53 1.53 19.88
CA VAL A 148 -0.94 0.48 20.83
C VAL A 148 -1.62 -0.70 20.11
N LEU A 149 -2.45 -0.46 19.09
CA LEU A 149 -3.02 -1.54 18.29
C LEU A 149 -1.93 -2.36 17.58
N ILE A 150 -0.89 -1.70 17.05
CA ILE A 150 0.27 -2.39 16.48
C ILE A 150 1.00 -3.19 17.56
N ALA A 151 1.22 -2.63 18.76
CA ALA A 151 1.84 -3.35 19.87
C ALA A 151 1.05 -4.61 20.25
N LYS A 152 -0.28 -4.51 20.31
CA LYS A 152 -1.17 -5.66 20.54
C LYS A 152 -1.02 -6.72 19.46
N ALA A 153 -1.02 -6.32 18.19
CA ALA A 153 -0.88 -7.22 17.05
C ALA A 153 0.49 -7.93 17.04
N LEU A 154 1.55 -7.29 17.56
CA LEU A 154 2.90 -7.85 17.65
C LEU A 154 3.15 -8.66 18.95
N SER A 155 2.27 -8.55 19.94
CA SER A 155 2.50 -9.09 21.30
C SER A 155 2.76 -10.59 21.34
N HIS A 156 2.21 -11.36 20.41
CA HIS A 156 2.36 -12.82 20.33
C HIS A 156 3.45 -13.29 19.34
N GLU A 157 4.28 -12.36 18.84
CA GLU A 157 5.42 -12.63 17.94
C GLU A 157 4.98 -13.21 16.58
N PRO A 158 4.08 -12.53 15.85
CA PRO A 158 3.65 -13.00 14.53
C PRO A 158 4.75 -12.80 13.48
N SER A 159 4.78 -13.65 12.44
CA SER A 159 5.63 -13.44 11.26
C SER A 159 5.01 -12.50 10.24
N ILE A 160 3.69 -12.27 10.34
CA ILE A 160 2.90 -11.49 9.39
C ILE A 160 2.11 -10.41 10.14
N LEU A 161 2.13 -9.19 9.64
CA LEU A 161 1.34 -8.07 10.16
C LEU A 161 0.44 -7.49 9.08
N PHE A 162 -0.88 -7.55 9.31
CA PHE A 162 -1.87 -6.86 8.51
C PHE A 162 -2.20 -5.49 9.11
N LEU A 163 -2.19 -4.47 8.27
CA LEU A 163 -2.53 -3.09 8.61
C LEU A 163 -3.67 -2.64 7.69
N ASP A 164 -4.90 -2.60 8.20
CA ASP A 164 -6.05 -2.16 7.41
C ASP A 164 -6.22 -0.65 7.55
N GLU A 165 -5.88 0.08 6.48
CA GLU A 165 -5.90 1.55 6.39
C GLU A 165 -5.27 2.24 7.61
N PRO A 166 -3.98 1.97 7.92
CA PRO A 166 -3.36 2.35 9.19
C PRO A 166 -3.26 3.87 9.41
N THR A 167 -3.38 4.66 8.37
CA THR A 167 -3.25 6.12 8.37
C THR A 167 -4.54 6.85 8.08
N ALA A 168 -5.67 6.14 7.98
CA ALA A 168 -6.97 6.75 7.77
C ALA A 168 -7.32 7.74 8.90
N GLY A 169 -7.62 8.99 8.53
CA GLY A 169 -7.96 10.05 9.49
C GLY A 169 -6.80 10.58 10.33
N VAL A 170 -5.55 10.31 9.93
CA VAL A 170 -4.33 10.77 10.60
C VAL A 170 -3.71 11.92 9.81
N ASP A 171 -3.19 12.94 10.51
CA ASP A 171 -2.48 14.06 9.88
C ASP A 171 -1.15 13.62 9.24
N VAL A 172 -0.57 14.51 8.40
CA VAL A 172 0.61 14.20 7.57
C VAL A 172 1.84 13.84 8.42
N GLU A 173 2.07 14.53 9.53
CA GLU A 173 3.24 14.31 10.39
C GLU A 173 3.16 12.95 11.10
N LEU A 174 2.02 12.63 11.71
CA LEU A 174 1.76 11.33 12.34
C LEU A 174 1.82 10.18 11.33
N ARG A 175 1.43 10.43 10.07
CA ARG A 175 1.52 9.47 8.97
C ARG A 175 2.97 9.11 8.67
N GLN A 176 3.85 10.10 8.54
CA GLN A 176 5.29 9.86 8.30
C GLN A 176 5.94 9.08 9.44
N ASP A 177 5.56 9.39 10.69
CA ASP A 177 6.04 8.64 11.84
C ASP A 177 5.57 7.18 11.85
N MET A 178 4.35 6.92 11.40
CA MET A 178 3.83 5.57 11.25
C MET A 178 4.64 4.76 10.22
N TRP A 179 5.02 5.39 9.09
CA TRP A 179 5.80 4.70 8.05
C TRP A 179 7.21 4.35 8.52
N LYS A 180 7.86 5.18 9.33
CA LYS A 180 9.14 4.82 9.97
C LYS A 180 8.99 3.58 10.86
N VAL A 181 7.89 3.50 11.62
CA VAL A 181 7.59 2.32 12.44
C VAL A 181 7.42 1.07 11.57
N VAL A 182 6.70 1.17 10.45
CA VAL A 182 6.48 0.05 9.52
C VAL A 182 7.81 -0.42 8.90
N GLU A 183 8.67 0.51 8.45
CA GLU A 183 10.00 0.18 7.92
C GLU A 183 10.90 -0.51 8.98
N ASP A 184 10.87 -0.03 10.23
CA ASP A 184 11.65 -0.63 11.30
C ASP A 184 11.15 -2.03 11.66
N LEU A 185 9.85 -2.27 11.63
CA LEU A 185 9.27 -3.60 11.79
C LEU A 185 9.69 -4.55 10.66
N ARG A 186 9.69 -4.09 9.41
CA ARG A 186 10.21 -4.87 8.28
C ARG A 186 11.64 -5.33 8.49
N LYS A 187 12.52 -4.47 9.00
CA LYS A 187 13.92 -4.81 9.30
C LYS A 187 14.08 -5.95 10.30
N THR A 188 13.04 -6.22 11.10
CA THR A 188 13.01 -7.39 12.02
C THR A 188 12.61 -8.69 11.34
N GLY A 189 12.29 -8.67 10.05
CA GLY A 189 11.91 -9.85 9.25
C GLY A 189 10.40 -10.12 9.18
N VAL A 190 9.57 -9.24 9.73
CA VAL A 190 8.10 -9.36 9.66
C VAL A 190 7.62 -9.03 8.25
N THR A 191 6.77 -9.90 7.69
CA THR A 191 6.05 -9.64 6.43
C THR A 191 4.89 -8.68 6.71
N ILE A 192 4.78 -7.59 5.97
CA ILE A 192 3.77 -6.56 6.22
C ILE A 192 2.84 -6.44 5.03
N ILE A 193 1.55 -6.59 5.28
CA ILE A 193 0.51 -6.34 4.29
C ILE A 193 -0.31 -5.15 4.75
N LEU A 194 -0.37 -4.12 3.93
CA LEU A 194 -1.17 -2.95 4.22
C LEU A 194 -2.21 -2.68 3.15
N THR A 195 -3.37 -2.20 3.55
CA THR A 195 -4.33 -1.60 2.65
C THR A 195 -4.27 -0.09 2.77
N THR A 196 -4.39 0.59 1.67
CA THR A 196 -4.53 2.04 1.67
C THR A 196 -5.27 2.50 0.41
N HIS A 197 -5.90 3.64 0.48
CA HIS A 197 -6.39 4.39 -0.67
C HIS A 197 -5.46 5.59 -0.99
N TYR A 198 -4.45 5.84 -0.15
CA TYR A 198 -3.42 6.83 -0.38
C TYR A 198 -2.26 6.20 -1.15
N ILE A 199 -2.22 6.46 -2.43
CA ILE A 199 -1.28 5.80 -3.36
C ILE A 199 0.16 6.22 -3.08
N GLU A 200 0.37 7.47 -2.65
CA GLU A 200 1.67 8.01 -2.24
C GLU A 200 2.32 7.20 -1.11
N GLU A 201 1.51 6.66 -0.21
CA GLU A 201 1.99 5.81 0.89
C GLU A 201 2.57 4.50 0.37
N ALA A 202 1.84 3.83 -0.53
CA ALA A 202 2.31 2.60 -1.15
C ALA A 202 3.58 2.84 -1.98
N GLU A 203 3.64 3.97 -2.70
CA GLU A 203 4.82 4.37 -3.48
C GLU A 203 6.06 4.55 -2.60
N ALA A 204 5.88 5.12 -1.40
CA ALA A 204 6.97 5.42 -0.48
C ALA A 204 7.58 4.17 0.18
N ILE A 205 6.77 3.17 0.55
CA ILE A 205 7.23 2.09 1.43
C ILE A 205 7.07 0.67 0.88
N ALA A 206 6.15 0.44 -0.09
CA ALA A 206 5.86 -0.91 -0.56
C ALA A 206 6.91 -1.43 -1.54
N ASP A 207 7.31 -2.68 -1.36
CA ASP A 207 8.14 -3.41 -2.34
C ASP A 207 7.32 -3.79 -3.56
N ARG A 208 6.11 -4.30 -3.31
CA ARG A 208 5.13 -4.68 -4.33
C ARG A 208 3.77 -4.10 -4.03
N VAL A 209 3.05 -3.83 -5.09
CA VAL A 209 1.71 -3.27 -5.05
C VAL A 209 0.75 -4.20 -5.78
N GLY A 210 -0.39 -4.47 -5.16
CA GLY A 210 -1.54 -5.10 -5.79
C GLY A 210 -2.68 -4.09 -5.94
N VAL A 211 -3.23 -3.96 -7.13
CA VAL A 211 -4.42 -3.13 -7.39
C VAL A 211 -5.64 -4.01 -7.44
N ILE A 212 -6.61 -3.76 -6.57
CA ILE A 212 -7.90 -4.45 -6.54
C ILE A 212 -9.04 -3.50 -6.87
N ASN A 213 -9.95 -3.93 -7.72
CA ASN A 213 -11.18 -3.20 -8.04
C ASN A 213 -12.34 -4.17 -8.25
N GLN A 214 -13.51 -3.86 -7.70
CA GLN A 214 -14.74 -4.67 -7.83
C GLN A 214 -14.54 -6.17 -7.54
N GLY A 215 -13.70 -6.49 -6.54
CA GLY A 215 -13.42 -7.85 -6.11
C GLY A 215 -12.45 -8.62 -6.98
N GLU A 216 -11.73 -7.97 -7.90
CA GLU A 216 -10.74 -8.60 -8.77
C GLU A 216 -9.38 -7.91 -8.65
N ILE A 217 -8.29 -8.68 -8.69
CA ILE A 217 -6.94 -8.11 -8.80
C ILE A 217 -6.69 -7.74 -10.27
N ILE A 218 -6.37 -6.46 -10.49
CA ILE A 218 -6.08 -5.92 -11.82
C ILE A 218 -4.61 -6.13 -12.18
N VAL A 219 -3.72 -5.83 -11.23
CA VAL A 219 -2.26 -5.95 -11.41
C VAL A 219 -1.59 -6.22 -10.08
N VAL A 220 -0.51 -7.00 -10.11
CA VAL A 220 0.46 -7.16 -9.01
C VAL A 220 1.85 -7.03 -9.61
N ASP A 221 2.62 -6.05 -9.15
CA ASP A 221 4.00 -5.85 -9.63
C ASP A 221 4.87 -5.21 -8.54
N GLN A 222 6.18 -5.19 -8.76
CA GLN A 222 7.08 -4.39 -7.95
C GLN A 222 6.75 -2.91 -8.14
N THR A 223 6.73 -2.15 -7.05
CA THR A 223 6.39 -0.70 -7.08
C THR A 223 7.25 0.05 -8.09
N LYS A 224 8.56 -0.20 -8.09
CA LYS A 224 9.51 0.45 -9.01
C LYS A 224 9.28 0.04 -10.48
N GLU A 225 8.94 -1.22 -10.74
CA GLU A 225 8.68 -1.70 -12.10
C GLU A 225 7.35 -1.18 -12.64
N LEU A 226 6.33 -1.09 -11.80
CA LEU A 226 5.04 -0.51 -12.16
C LEU A 226 5.20 0.96 -12.56
N LEU A 227 5.96 1.73 -11.76
CA LEU A 227 6.31 3.12 -12.08
C LEU A 227 7.11 3.26 -13.39
N LYS A 228 8.00 2.31 -13.71
CA LYS A 228 8.76 2.32 -14.97
C LYS A 228 7.89 1.92 -16.17
N LYS A 229 7.10 0.85 -16.05
CA LYS A 229 6.32 0.30 -17.17
C LYS A 229 5.16 1.19 -17.59
N MET A 230 4.47 1.76 -16.63
CA MET A 230 3.27 2.57 -16.85
C MET A 230 3.51 4.06 -16.62
N GLY A 231 4.70 4.41 -16.10
CA GLY A 231 5.05 5.80 -15.84
C GLY A 231 5.40 6.54 -17.12
N HIS A 232 4.68 7.62 -17.37
CA HIS A 232 5.06 8.62 -18.36
C HIS A 232 5.81 9.75 -17.67
N LYS A 233 6.84 10.28 -18.32
CA LYS A 233 7.42 11.56 -17.91
C LYS A 233 6.78 12.67 -18.72
N LYS A 234 6.52 13.75 -18.04
CA LYS A 234 5.95 14.95 -18.61
C LYS A 234 7.02 16.05 -18.54
N LEU A 235 7.35 16.61 -19.68
CA LEU A 235 8.18 17.81 -19.78
C LEU A 235 7.26 18.98 -20.01
N THR A 236 7.21 19.91 -19.07
CA THR A 236 6.53 21.19 -19.22
C THR A 236 7.57 22.23 -19.63
N VAL A 237 7.41 22.80 -20.80
CA VAL A 237 8.26 23.86 -21.36
C VAL A 237 7.55 25.18 -21.14
N GLU A 238 7.99 25.97 -20.16
CA GLU A 238 7.46 27.32 -19.93
C GLU A 238 7.99 28.30 -21.01
N LEU A 239 7.11 29.13 -21.52
CA LEU A 239 7.41 30.11 -22.57
C LEU A 239 7.42 31.50 -21.99
N GLN A 240 8.20 32.42 -22.61
CA GLN A 240 8.24 33.85 -22.24
C GLN A 240 6.99 34.61 -22.70
N GLU A 241 6.33 34.15 -23.77
CA GLU A 241 5.17 34.78 -24.38
C GLU A 241 4.04 33.77 -24.58
N LYS A 242 2.78 34.24 -24.57
CA LYS A 242 1.62 33.38 -24.82
C LYS A 242 1.59 32.88 -26.28
N VAL A 243 1.25 31.61 -26.45
CA VAL A 243 1.11 30.98 -27.77
C VAL A 243 -0.36 30.61 -27.97
N ASN A 244 -1.01 31.20 -28.94
CA ASN A 244 -2.44 30.94 -29.19
C ASN A 244 -2.71 29.56 -29.76
N GLU A 245 -1.82 29.06 -30.62
CA GLU A 245 -1.90 27.74 -31.26
C GLU A 245 -0.51 27.12 -31.36
N ILE A 246 -0.45 25.79 -31.27
CA ILE A 246 0.82 25.05 -31.44
C ILE A 246 1.22 25.15 -32.91
N PRO A 247 2.46 25.62 -33.22
CA PRO A 247 2.96 25.69 -34.58
C PRO A 247 2.86 24.33 -35.31
N LYS A 248 2.50 24.34 -36.57
CA LYS A 248 2.36 23.11 -37.39
C LYS A 248 3.65 22.29 -37.45
N SER A 249 4.82 22.97 -37.38
CA SER A 249 6.14 22.30 -37.31
C SER A 249 6.32 21.41 -36.07
N LEU A 250 5.56 21.65 -35.00
CA LEU A 250 5.61 20.90 -33.76
C LEU A 250 4.50 19.83 -33.63
N ALA A 251 3.64 19.68 -34.63
CA ALA A 251 2.51 18.76 -34.60
C ALA A 251 2.91 17.28 -34.38
N GLN A 252 4.11 16.90 -34.76
CA GLN A 252 4.66 15.56 -34.57
C GLN A 252 4.90 15.16 -33.11
N TYR A 253 4.98 16.11 -32.18
CA TYR A 253 5.33 15.87 -30.79
C TYR A 253 4.14 15.67 -29.84
N ASN A 254 2.90 15.69 -30.34
CA ASN A 254 1.72 15.51 -29.52
C ASN A 254 1.67 16.43 -28.29
N LEU A 255 1.98 17.72 -28.51
CA LEU A 255 2.04 18.74 -27.47
C LEU A 255 0.66 19.20 -27.04
N SER A 256 0.51 19.63 -25.80
CA SER A 256 -0.67 20.34 -25.31
C SER A 256 -0.31 21.70 -24.73
N LEU A 257 -1.15 22.72 -24.97
CA LEU A 257 -1.02 24.03 -24.38
C LEU A 257 -1.62 24.02 -22.96
N VAL A 258 -0.83 24.52 -21.99
CA VAL A 258 -1.23 24.59 -20.57
C VAL A 258 -0.86 25.95 -19.97
N ASN A 259 -1.23 26.20 -18.71
CA ASN A 259 -0.90 27.42 -17.98
C ASN A 259 -1.30 28.69 -18.75
N ASP A 260 -2.57 28.82 -19.11
CA ASP A 260 -3.08 29.98 -19.89
C ASP A 260 -2.33 30.18 -21.20
N LYS A 261 -1.91 29.09 -21.83
CA LYS A 261 -1.15 29.10 -23.09
C LYS A 261 0.28 29.64 -22.95
N MET A 262 0.84 29.63 -21.74
CA MET A 262 2.21 30.04 -21.41
C MET A 262 3.17 28.86 -21.31
N ALA A 263 2.69 27.61 -21.50
CA ALA A 263 3.55 26.44 -21.48
C ALA A 263 3.07 25.34 -22.43
N LEU A 264 4.02 24.54 -22.87
CA LEU A 264 3.82 23.32 -23.67
C LEU A 264 4.14 22.10 -22.84
N ASP A 265 3.21 21.16 -22.78
CA ASP A 265 3.40 19.86 -22.17
C ASP A 265 3.73 18.82 -23.22
N TYR A 266 4.82 18.10 -23.00
CA TYR A 266 5.25 16.94 -23.79
C TYR A 266 5.29 15.69 -22.91
N THR A 267 4.50 14.70 -23.26
CA THR A 267 4.48 13.41 -22.57
C THR A 267 5.30 12.38 -23.33
N TYR A 268 6.25 11.73 -22.66
CA TYR A 268 7.10 10.70 -23.25
C TYR A 268 7.25 9.49 -22.35
N ASN A 269 7.48 8.31 -22.98
CA ASN A 269 7.68 7.08 -22.24
C ASN A 269 9.10 7.04 -21.68
N VAL A 270 9.24 6.69 -20.38
CA VAL A 270 10.53 6.57 -19.67
C VAL A 270 11.43 5.50 -20.30
N GLN A 271 10.84 4.48 -20.95
CA GLN A 271 11.57 3.37 -21.58
C GLN A 271 12.01 3.65 -23.02
N ALA A 272 11.60 4.78 -23.62
CA ALA A 272 12.02 5.11 -24.97
C ALA A 272 13.54 5.30 -25.03
N LYS A 273 14.23 4.55 -25.90
CA LYS A 273 15.69 4.68 -26.12
C LYS A 273 16.08 6.11 -26.52
N GLN A 274 15.17 6.85 -27.12
CA GLN A 274 15.32 8.27 -27.45
C GLN A 274 14.04 8.99 -26.99
N THR A 275 14.17 9.88 -26.03
CA THR A 275 13.06 10.66 -25.49
C THR A 275 12.59 11.77 -26.41
N GLY A 276 13.36 12.09 -27.44
CA GLY A 276 13.08 13.17 -28.38
C GLY A 276 13.17 14.58 -27.79
N ILE A 277 13.54 14.73 -26.51
CA ILE A 277 13.54 16.03 -25.81
C ILE A 277 14.49 17.01 -26.48
N THR A 278 15.71 16.59 -26.82
CA THR A 278 16.71 17.47 -27.43
C THR A 278 16.23 18.02 -28.78
N THR A 279 15.65 17.14 -29.59
CA THR A 279 15.09 17.52 -30.90
C THR A 279 13.87 18.44 -30.71
N LEU A 280 12.97 18.10 -29.76
CA LEU A 280 11.81 18.93 -29.42
C LEU A 280 12.25 20.36 -29.00
N LEU A 281 13.22 20.50 -28.11
CA LEU A 281 13.68 21.80 -27.65
C LEU A 281 14.32 22.61 -28.79
N GLN A 282 15.02 21.97 -29.72
CA GLN A 282 15.55 22.61 -30.90
C GLN A 282 14.43 23.10 -31.82
N ASP A 283 13.46 22.22 -32.10
CA ASP A 283 12.31 22.56 -32.98
C ASP A 283 11.42 23.66 -32.38
N ILE A 284 11.24 23.68 -31.05
CA ILE A 284 10.57 24.79 -30.35
C ILE A 284 11.29 26.12 -30.59
N LYS A 285 12.63 26.12 -30.50
CA LYS A 285 13.44 27.31 -30.74
C LYS A 285 13.36 27.73 -32.21
N ASP A 286 13.42 26.77 -33.13
CA ASP A 286 13.36 27.03 -34.57
C ASP A 286 11.95 27.51 -35.01
N ALA A 287 10.91 27.15 -34.26
CA ALA A 287 9.56 27.67 -34.40
C ALA A 287 9.40 29.09 -33.84
N GLY A 288 10.50 29.74 -33.35
CA GLY A 288 10.50 31.09 -32.83
C GLY A 288 9.95 31.27 -31.42
N LEU A 289 9.71 30.16 -30.68
CA LEU A 289 9.21 30.21 -29.32
C LEU A 289 10.36 30.37 -28.32
N LYS A 290 10.25 31.40 -27.46
CA LYS A 290 11.27 31.68 -26.45
C LYS A 290 11.00 30.90 -25.18
N LEU A 291 11.93 30.04 -24.82
CA LEU A 291 11.91 29.26 -23.59
C LEU A 291 12.14 30.14 -22.37
N LYS A 292 11.40 29.92 -21.30
CA LYS A 292 11.57 30.54 -19.98
C LYS A 292 12.16 29.59 -18.97
N ASP A 293 11.53 28.42 -18.82
CA ASP A 293 11.92 27.38 -17.87
C ASP A 293 11.51 25.99 -18.35
N LEU A 294 12.13 24.95 -17.77
CA LEU A 294 11.84 23.56 -18.05
C LEU A 294 11.56 22.82 -16.75
N LYS A 295 10.41 22.15 -16.68
CA LYS A 295 10.01 21.36 -15.54
C LYS A 295 9.71 19.92 -15.98
N THR A 296 10.30 18.96 -15.32
CA THR A 296 10.00 17.54 -15.57
C THR A 296 9.24 16.96 -14.40
N GLU A 297 8.11 16.31 -14.69
CA GLU A 297 7.34 15.54 -13.72
C GLU A 297 7.31 14.09 -14.14
N GLN A 298 7.45 13.19 -13.18
CA GLN A 298 7.26 11.76 -13.38
C GLN A 298 5.82 11.40 -12.98
N SER A 299 5.19 10.47 -13.72
CA SER A 299 3.90 9.92 -13.32
C SER A 299 4.01 9.28 -11.94
N THR A 300 3.07 9.61 -11.07
CA THR A 300 2.89 8.98 -9.78
C THR A 300 2.11 7.67 -9.95
N LEU A 301 2.20 6.77 -8.98
CA LEU A 301 1.34 5.58 -8.91
C LEU A 301 -0.15 5.94 -8.98
N GLU A 302 -0.53 7.14 -8.52
CA GLU A 302 -1.91 7.63 -8.59
C GLU A 302 -2.43 7.75 -10.04
N LYS A 303 -1.62 8.34 -10.94
CA LYS A 303 -1.99 8.46 -12.36
C LYS A 303 -2.09 7.08 -13.01
N ILE A 304 -1.20 6.16 -12.65
CA ILE A 304 -1.21 4.78 -13.11
C ILE A 304 -2.45 4.06 -12.61
N PHE A 305 -2.79 4.19 -11.33
CA PHE A 305 -3.97 3.58 -10.73
C PHE A 305 -5.26 4.05 -11.43
N VAL A 306 -5.40 5.36 -11.65
CA VAL A 306 -6.57 5.93 -12.33
C VAL A 306 -6.72 5.37 -13.75
N SER A 307 -5.62 5.21 -14.50
CA SER A 307 -5.67 4.62 -15.85
C SER A 307 -6.10 3.16 -15.83
N LEU A 308 -5.52 2.34 -14.93
CA LEU A 308 -5.86 0.92 -14.79
C LEU A 308 -7.33 0.69 -14.41
N VAL A 309 -7.87 1.52 -13.51
CA VAL A 309 -9.28 1.41 -13.10
C VAL A 309 -10.21 1.86 -14.21
N LYS A 310 -9.85 2.88 -15.01
CA LYS A 310 -10.65 3.33 -16.16
C LYS A 310 -10.69 2.30 -17.28
N GLU A 311 -9.54 1.79 -17.71
CA GLU A 311 -9.45 0.78 -18.77
C GLU A 311 -10.30 -0.47 -18.47
N LYS A 312 -10.40 -0.86 -17.20
CA LYS A 312 -11.21 -2.00 -16.80
C LYS A 312 -12.71 -1.70 -16.72
N ASN A 313 -13.11 -0.46 -16.53
CA ASN A 313 -14.53 -0.07 -16.49
C ASN A 313 -15.10 0.16 -17.91
N GLU A 314 -14.24 0.31 -18.93
CA GLU A 314 -14.61 0.51 -20.33
C GLU A 314 -14.67 -0.80 -21.14
N ASN A 315 -14.14 -1.90 -20.61
CA ASN A 315 -14.20 -3.26 -21.14
C ASN A 315 -15.24 -4.12 -20.40
#